data_054460a9589519c8c46f8d06806413ff
#
_entry.id   054460a9589519c8c46f8d06806413ff
#
_cell.length_a   1.000
_cell.length_b   1.000
_cell.length_c   1.000
_cell.angle_alpha   90.00
_cell.angle_beta   90.00
_cell.angle_gamma   90.00
#
_symmetry.space_group_name_H-M   'P 1'
#
loop_
_entity.id
_entity.type
_entity.pdbx_description
1 polymer ?
#
loop_
_entity_poly.entity_id
_entity_poly.type
_entity_poly.pdbx_seq_one_letter_code
_entity_poly.pdbx_strand_id
1 'polypeptide(L)'
;MLKIDKPATTYKEQIKILKRKGMKFSDEVMAEKFLESVQYYRLSGYWLSYFEKKDQFVEGMTFEKIVDVYMFDKELRNNLLYIIDNIETEVKSKIAYRFVHSCSPLGYANPNNFGRANYYAAWLNKFFKNANNKDKNRELFISWYKENYNNKFPFWVVVEMCNFNDISKFYKNLKPKIKKGMRTSFHYNYEYIESWLHTTVLVRNICAHNGRLYNRRLVITPKLLSEMPRNLNIKRIFTPIVILKYLCSDKTVWNEFIKRMELTFHKYGESIELELIGFPVNWQDILK
;
A
#
# COMPACT_ATOMS: atom_id res chain seq x y z
N MET A 1 -30.04 -22.33 4.63
CA MET A 1 -29.42 -21.12 5.24
C MET A 1 -28.63 -21.55 6.46
N LEU A 2 -27.33 -21.26 6.50
CA LEU A 2 -26.51 -21.44 7.71
C LEU A 2 -26.99 -20.41 8.74
N LYS A 3 -27.54 -20.87 9.87
CA LYS A 3 -27.87 -20.00 11.00
C LYS A 3 -26.57 -19.52 11.65
N ILE A 4 -26.39 -18.20 11.73
CA ILE A 4 -25.30 -17.62 12.51
C ILE A 4 -25.76 -17.60 13.97
N ASP A 5 -25.23 -18.51 14.75
CA ASP A 5 -25.55 -18.68 16.20
C ASP A 5 -24.75 -17.72 17.10
N LYS A 6 -24.47 -16.50 16.62
CA LYS A 6 -23.79 -15.46 17.41
C LYS A 6 -24.74 -14.29 17.62
N PRO A 7 -25.27 -14.09 18.83
CA PRO A 7 -26.11 -12.93 19.12
C PRO A 7 -25.31 -11.63 19.01
N ALA A 8 -26.02 -10.55 18.66
CA ALA A 8 -25.46 -9.21 18.77
C ALA A 8 -25.12 -8.90 20.24
N THR A 9 -24.01 -8.20 20.44
CA THR A 9 -23.53 -7.80 21.77
C THR A 9 -23.38 -6.29 21.86
N THR A 10 -23.78 -5.72 23.00
CA THR A 10 -23.51 -4.32 23.34
C THR A 10 -22.03 -4.12 23.63
N TYR A 11 -21.55 -2.85 23.60
CA TYR A 11 -20.16 -2.54 23.93
C TYR A 11 -19.77 -3.00 25.34
N LYS A 12 -20.66 -2.86 26.31
CA LYS A 12 -20.46 -3.38 27.70
C LYS A 12 -20.32 -4.91 27.74
N GLU A 13 -21.11 -5.62 26.97
CA GLU A 13 -20.98 -7.07 26.83
C GLU A 13 -19.67 -7.49 26.15
N GLN A 14 -19.22 -6.72 25.15
CA GLN A 14 -17.93 -6.93 24.49
C GLN A 14 -16.77 -6.75 25.47
N ILE A 15 -16.80 -5.73 26.32
CA ILE A 15 -15.82 -5.53 27.41
C ILE A 15 -15.84 -6.72 28.37
N LYS A 16 -17.04 -7.17 28.81
CA LYS A 16 -17.16 -8.35 29.69
C LYS A 16 -16.58 -9.62 29.02
N ILE A 17 -16.77 -9.81 27.73
CA ILE A 17 -16.17 -10.92 26.96
C ILE A 17 -14.65 -10.83 26.98
N LEU A 18 -14.07 -9.67 26.74
CA LEU A 18 -12.62 -9.47 26.74
C LEU A 18 -12.02 -9.68 28.14
N LYS A 19 -12.68 -9.20 29.20
CA LYS A 19 -12.27 -9.46 30.59
C LYS A 19 -12.24 -10.95 30.92
N ARG A 20 -13.27 -11.70 30.50
CA ARG A 20 -13.31 -13.17 30.72
C ARG A 20 -12.16 -13.88 29.98
N LYS A 21 -11.63 -13.29 28.91
CA LYS A 21 -10.46 -13.77 28.18
C LYS A 21 -9.13 -13.30 28.79
N GLY A 22 -9.15 -12.59 29.93
CA GLY A 22 -7.95 -12.13 30.63
C GLY A 22 -7.45 -10.74 30.26
N MET A 23 -8.18 -9.97 29.43
CA MET A 23 -7.82 -8.59 29.12
C MET A 23 -8.14 -7.65 30.27
N LYS A 24 -7.18 -6.83 30.68
CA LYS A 24 -7.34 -5.79 31.71
C LYS A 24 -7.76 -4.46 31.05
N PHE A 25 -8.44 -3.63 31.80
CA PHE A 25 -8.92 -2.32 31.41
C PHE A 25 -8.59 -1.32 32.54
N SER A 26 -7.92 -0.25 32.25
CA SER A 26 -7.71 0.88 33.16
C SER A 26 -8.90 1.84 33.14
N ASP A 27 -9.54 2.02 32.00
CA ASP A 27 -10.70 2.88 31.78
C ASP A 27 -11.73 2.20 30.85
N GLU A 28 -12.81 1.66 31.46
CA GLU A 28 -13.89 1.02 30.69
C GLU A 28 -14.76 2.02 29.93
N VAL A 29 -14.85 3.28 30.39
CA VAL A 29 -15.61 4.33 29.70
C VAL A 29 -14.90 4.72 28.40
N MET A 30 -13.58 4.86 28.45
CA MET A 30 -12.75 5.07 27.25
C MET A 30 -12.87 3.88 26.31
N ALA A 31 -12.81 2.65 26.84
CA ALA A 31 -12.91 1.43 26.03
C ALA A 31 -14.28 1.32 25.33
N GLU A 32 -15.38 1.66 25.99
CA GLU A 32 -16.72 1.68 25.39
C GLU A 32 -16.79 2.68 24.23
N LYS A 33 -16.31 3.93 24.43
CA LYS A 33 -16.25 4.97 23.39
C LYS A 33 -15.35 4.55 22.20
N PHE A 34 -14.26 3.85 22.50
CA PHE A 34 -13.36 3.36 21.45
C PHE A 34 -14.02 2.25 20.62
N LEU A 35 -14.72 1.31 21.27
CA LEU A 35 -15.48 0.25 20.61
C LEU A 35 -16.65 0.80 19.76
N GLU A 36 -17.25 1.93 20.16
CA GLU A 36 -18.24 2.64 19.35
C GLU A 36 -17.62 3.20 18.06
N SER A 37 -16.39 3.74 18.14
CA SER A 37 -15.69 4.34 17.00
C SER A 37 -14.97 3.30 16.13
N VAL A 38 -14.51 2.18 16.74
CA VAL A 38 -13.75 1.11 16.09
C VAL A 38 -14.39 -0.24 16.41
N GLN A 39 -15.08 -0.78 15.44
CA GLN A 39 -15.83 -2.02 15.57
C GLN A 39 -14.98 -3.15 16.22
N TYR A 40 -15.57 -3.89 17.16
CA TYR A 40 -14.95 -5.04 17.86
C TYR A 40 -14.26 -6.02 16.91
N TYR A 41 -14.91 -6.42 15.81
CA TYR A 41 -14.34 -7.35 14.84
C TYR A 41 -13.10 -6.78 14.17
N ARG A 42 -13.06 -5.47 13.93
CA ARG A 42 -11.88 -4.79 13.39
C ARG A 42 -10.71 -4.84 14.37
N LEU A 43 -10.96 -4.53 15.65
CA LEU A 43 -9.95 -4.61 16.70
C LEU A 43 -9.45 -6.04 16.94
N SER A 44 -10.32 -7.03 16.78
CA SER A 44 -9.93 -8.43 16.98
C SER A 44 -8.73 -8.86 16.14
N GLY A 45 -8.55 -8.28 14.97
CA GLY A 45 -7.39 -8.53 14.14
C GLY A 45 -6.05 -8.13 14.77
N TYR A 46 -6.04 -7.18 15.73
CA TYR A 46 -4.83 -6.68 16.37
C TYR A 46 -4.42 -7.47 17.61
N TRP A 47 -5.34 -8.14 18.26
CA TRP A 47 -5.04 -8.91 19.47
C TRP A 47 -4.84 -10.42 19.25
N LEU A 48 -5.04 -10.94 18.03
CA LEU A 48 -4.88 -12.39 17.76
C LEU A 48 -3.48 -12.92 18.07
N SER A 49 -2.44 -12.09 17.94
CA SER A 49 -1.06 -12.45 18.28
C SER A 49 -0.77 -12.50 19.77
N TYR A 50 -1.69 -12.03 20.59
CA TYR A 50 -1.56 -11.93 22.05
C TYR A 50 -2.37 -12.98 22.80
N PHE A 51 -2.88 -13.99 22.12
CA PHE A 51 -3.43 -15.16 22.77
C PHE A 51 -2.31 -16.17 23.09
N GLU A 52 -2.20 -16.56 24.36
CA GLU A 52 -1.36 -17.66 24.81
C GLU A 52 -1.98 -19.01 24.48
N LYS A 53 -3.29 -19.15 24.74
CA LYS A 53 -4.13 -20.32 24.45
C LYS A 53 -5.40 -19.87 23.74
N LYS A 54 -6.17 -20.83 23.23
CA LYS A 54 -7.44 -20.51 22.59
C LYS A 54 -8.30 -19.65 23.51
N ASP A 55 -8.62 -18.44 23.04
CA ASP A 55 -9.47 -17.47 23.74
C ASP A 55 -8.94 -16.96 25.10
N GLN A 56 -7.64 -17.09 25.38
CA GLN A 56 -7.01 -16.58 26.60
C GLN A 56 -5.81 -15.68 26.25
N PHE A 57 -5.85 -14.43 26.66
CA PHE A 57 -4.76 -13.49 26.47
C PHE A 57 -3.54 -13.84 27.34
N VAL A 58 -2.35 -13.46 26.87
CA VAL A 58 -1.13 -13.47 27.68
C VAL A 58 -1.31 -12.63 28.92
N GLU A 59 -0.63 -13.01 30.00
CA GLU A 59 -0.70 -12.28 31.26
C GLU A 59 -0.32 -10.81 31.09
N GLY A 60 -1.04 -9.92 31.76
CA GLY A 60 -0.79 -8.48 31.73
C GLY A 60 -1.34 -7.76 30.50
N MET A 61 -2.00 -8.43 29.55
CA MET A 61 -2.58 -7.79 28.38
C MET A 61 -3.64 -6.75 28.77
N THR A 62 -3.51 -5.54 28.23
CA THR A 62 -4.45 -4.43 28.45
C THR A 62 -5.15 -4.03 27.16
N PHE A 63 -6.35 -3.47 27.31
CA PHE A 63 -7.10 -2.91 26.18
C PHE A 63 -6.37 -1.69 25.58
N GLU A 64 -5.75 -0.89 26.44
CA GLU A 64 -4.97 0.29 26.07
C GLU A 64 -3.80 -0.06 25.16
N LYS A 65 -3.08 -1.17 25.44
CA LYS A 65 -2.02 -1.66 24.54
C LYS A 65 -2.58 -1.98 23.13
N ILE A 66 -3.77 -2.57 23.06
CA ILE A 66 -4.41 -2.85 21.76
C ILE A 66 -4.82 -1.58 21.04
N VAL A 67 -5.28 -0.56 21.77
CA VAL A 67 -5.56 0.78 21.21
C VAL A 67 -4.28 1.39 20.61
N ASP A 68 -3.18 1.33 21.34
CA ASP A 68 -1.88 1.85 20.85
C ASP A 68 -1.42 1.12 19.59
N VAL A 69 -1.50 -0.21 19.56
CA VAL A 69 -1.18 -1.01 18.38
C VAL A 69 -2.07 -0.62 17.17
N TYR A 70 -3.36 -0.41 17.41
CA TYR A 70 -4.28 0.05 16.36
C TYR A 70 -3.94 1.45 15.86
N MET A 71 -3.62 2.37 16.77
CA MET A 71 -3.27 3.75 16.43
C MET A 71 -1.91 3.83 15.74
N PHE A 72 -0.93 3.05 16.19
CA PHE A 72 0.35 2.86 15.49
C PHE A 72 0.12 2.43 14.04
N ASP A 73 -0.68 1.37 13.82
CA ASP A 73 -0.97 0.84 12.49
C ASP A 73 -1.68 1.87 11.60
N LYS A 74 -2.54 2.72 12.20
CA LYS A 74 -3.19 3.83 11.51
C LYS A 74 -2.17 4.89 11.07
N GLU A 75 -1.24 5.29 11.95
CA GLU A 75 -0.19 6.26 11.62
C GLU A 75 0.80 5.68 10.60
N LEU A 76 1.18 4.41 10.73
CA LEU A 76 2.01 3.70 9.76
C LEU A 76 1.38 3.72 8.36
N ARG A 77 0.09 3.45 8.24
CA ARG A 77 -0.62 3.53 6.94
C ARG A 77 -0.59 4.95 6.36
N ASN A 78 -0.79 5.97 7.19
CA ASN A 78 -0.77 7.36 6.74
C ASN A 78 0.63 7.76 6.24
N ASN A 79 1.69 7.36 6.95
CA ASN A 79 3.06 7.61 6.55
C ASN A 79 3.40 6.89 5.22
N LEU A 80 2.90 5.65 5.06
CA LEU A 80 3.07 4.91 3.82
C LEU A 80 2.30 5.54 2.65
N LEU A 81 1.09 6.03 2.88
CA LEU A 81 0.34 6.75 1.83
C LEU A 81 1.07 8.02 1.40
N TYR A 82 1.63 8.77 2.35
CA TYR A 82 2.43 9.97 2.06
C TYR A 82 3.60 9.66 1.11
N ILE A 83 4.42 8.67 1.43
CA ILE A 83 5.60 8.36 0.59
C ILE A 83 5.18 7.72 -0.75
N ILE A 84 4.16 6.87 -0.75
CA ILE A 84 3.70 6.19 -1.96
C ILE A 84 3.04 7.16 -2.95
N ASP A 85 2.34 8.19 -2.48
CA ASP A 85 1.76 9.23 -3.34
C ASP A 85 2.84 9.98 -4.12
N ASN A 86 3.93 10.37 -3.45
CA ASN A 86 5.09 10.99 -4.10
C ASN A 86 5.74 10.04 -5.13
N ILE A 87 5.94 8.78 -4.75
CA ILE A 87 6.50 7.75 -5.65
C ILE A 87 5.56 7.49 -6.84
N GLU A 88 4.25 7.42 -6.64
CA GLU A 88 3.27 7.23 -7.73
C GLU A 88 3.39 8.33 -8.77
N THR A 89 3.44 9.60 -8.33
CA THR A 89 3.59 10.77 -9.19
C THR A 89 4.90 10.72 -9.97
N GLU A 90 6.00 10.44 -9.30
CA GLU A 90 7.33 10.33 -9.92
C GLU A 90 7.39 9.19 -10.95
N VAL A 91 6.86 8.02 -10.60
CA VAL A 91 6.82 6.84 -11.47
C VAL A 91 5.97 7.10 -12.71
N LYS A 92 4.79 7.70 -12.57
CA LYS A 92 3.93 8.09 -13.69
C LYS A 92 4.68 9.02 -14.66
N SER A 93 5.34 10.05 -14.14
CA SER A 93 6.13 11.00 -14.92
C SER A 93 7.27 10.29 -15.66
N LYS A 94 8.08 9.48 -14.97
CA LYS A 94 9.19 8.72 -15.58
C LYS A 94 8.73 7.78 -16.69
N ILE A 95 7.66 7.03 -16.45
CA ILE A 95 7.10 6.09 -17.43
C ILE A 95 6.54 6.87 -18.64
N ALA A 96 5.76 7.92 -18.41
CA ALA A 96 5.19 8.72 -19.47
C ALA A 96 6.28 9.30 -20.38
N TYR A 97 7.26 9.99 -19.79
CA TYR A 97 8.37 10.60 -20.53
C TYR A 97 9.12 9.56 -21.37
N ARG A 98 9.58 8.46 -20.77
CA ARG A 98 10.37 7.45 -21.48
C ARG A 98 9.58 6.71 -22.54
N PHE A 99 8.32 6.42 -22.26
CA PHE A 99 7.46 5.71 -23.20
C PHE A 99 7.22 6.52 -24.47
N VAL A 100 6.86 7.79 -24.35
CA VAL A 100 6.57 8.62 -25.54
C VAL A 100 7.81 8.85 -26.41
N HIS A 101 8.99 8.98 -25.81
CA HIS A 101 10.24 9.12 -26.56
C HIS A 101 10.71 7.81 -27.21
N SER A 102 10.27 6.65 -26.69
CA SER A 102 10.62 5.34 -27.27
C SER A 102 9.59 4.85 -28.30
N CYS A 103 8.32 5.25 -28.17
CA CYS A 103 7.21 4.66 -28.93
C CYS A 103 6.34 5.68 -29.67
N SER A 104 6.18 6.88 -29.21
CA SER A 104 5.36 8.02 -29.65
C SER A 104 4.28 8.40 -28.63
N PRO A 105 3.69 9.61 -28.72
CA PRO A 105 2.59 10.05 -27.87
C PRO A 105 1.37 9.10 -27.84
N LEU A 106 1.05 8.48 -28.96
CA LEU A 106 -0.05 7.52 -29.11
C LEU A 106 0.41 6.06 -29.13
N GLY A 107 1.66 5.79 -28.79
CA GLY A 107 2.26 4.45 -28.83
C GLY A 107 1.52 3.40 -27.99
N TYR A 108 0.76 3.81 -26.96
CA TYR A 108 -0.07 2.93 -26.16
C TYR A 108 -1.22 2.29 -26.96
N ALA A 109 -1.62 2.87 -28.08
CA ALA A 109 -2.62 2.31 -28.97
C ALA A 109 -2.04 1.25 -29.95
N ASN A 110 -0.71 1.12 -30.02
CA ASN A 110 -0.06 0.13 -30.87
C ASN A 110 0.18 -1.19 -30.09
N PRO A 111 -0.52 -2.30 -30.43
CA PRO A 111 -0.38 -3.59 -29.76
C PRO A 111 1.05 -4.17 -29.84
N ASN A 112 1.83 -3.78 -30.85
CA ASN A 112 3.21 -4.22 -31.04
C ASN A 112 4.17 -3.74 -29.93
N ASN A 113 3.79 -2.78 -29.11
CA ASN A 113 4.57 -2.34 -27.95
C ASN A 113 4.40 -3.24 -26.72
N PHE A 114 3.48 -4.20 -26.78
CA PHE A 114 3.09 -5.03 -25.63
C PHE A 114 3.42 -6.51 -25.84
N GLY A 115 3.66 -7.20 -24.72
CA GLY A 115 4.04 -8.62 -24.73
C GLY A 115 2.84 -9.57 -24.83
N ARG A 116 1.72 -9.22 -24.18
CA ARG A 116 0.53 -10.09 -24.08
C ARG A 116 -0.70 -9.36 -24.57
N ALA A 117 -1.26 -9.84 -25.69
CA ALA A 117 -2.40 -9.21 -26.37
C ALA A 117 -3.66 -9.10 -25.50
N ASN A 118 -3.99 -10.14 -24.73
CA ASN A 118 -5.15 -10.14 -23.84
C ASN A 118 -5.04 -9.11 -22.71
N TYR A 119 -3.86 -8.96 -22.10
CA TYR A 119 -3.62 -7.93 -21.08
C TYR A 119 -3.66 -6.52 -21.67
N TYR A 120 -3.13 -6.35 -22.87
CA TYR A 120 -3.20 -5.10 -23.61
C TYR A 120 -4.65 -4.69 -23.89
N ALA A 121 -5.43 -5.60 -24.49
CA ALA A 121 -6.84 -5.34 -24.81
C ALA A 121 -7.66 -5.00 -23.54
N ALA A 122 -7.47 -5.75 -22.44
CA ALA A 122 -8.17 -5.50 -21.19
C ALA A 122 -7.80 -4.13 -20.59
N TRP A 123 -6.52 -3.74 -20.63
CA TRP A 123 -6.06 -2.45 -20.15
C TRP A 123 -6.62 -1.30 -21.00
N LEU A 124 -6.54 -1.42 -22.32
CA LEU A 124 -7.01 -0.41 -23.26
C LEU A 124 -8.53 -0.20 -23.17
N ASN A 125 -9.30 -1.30 -23.11
CA ASN A 125 -10.76 -1.26 -22.94
C ASN A 125 -11.15 -0.58 -21.62
N LYS A 126 -10.45 -0.91 -20.52
CA LYS A 126 -10.67 -0.25 -19.22
C LYS A 126 -10.40 1.25 -19.31
N PHE A 127 -9.29 1.64 -19.94
CA PHE A 127 -8.93 3.04 -20.14
C PHE A 127 -10.04 3.80 -20.88
N PHE A 128 -10.45 3.32 -22.07
CA PHE A 128 -11.50 3.99 -22.86
C PHE A 128 -12.87 3.99 -22.16
N LYS A 129 -13.23 2.90 -21.46
CA LYS A 129 -14.43 2.87 -20.64
C LYS A 129 -14.43 3.96 -19.57
N ASN A 130 -13.31 4.16 -18.90
CA ASN A 130 -13.16 5.23 -17.91
C ASN A 130 -13.17 6.61 -18.57
N ALA A 131 -12.42 6.81 -19.66
CA ALA A 131 -12.36 8.06 -20.41
C ALA A 131 -13.72 8.51 -20.93
N ASN A 132 -14.60 7.58 -21.27
CA ASN A 132 -15.94 7.87 -21.81
C ASN A 132 -17.02 7.93 -20.72
N ASN A 133 -16.71 7.62 -19.47
CA ASN A 133 -17.67 7.69 -18.37
C ASN A 133 -17.80 9.14 -17.88
N LYS A 134 -18.91 9.81 -18.25
CA LYS A 134 -19.20 11.20 -17.88
C LYS A 134 -19.28 11.43 -16.36
N ASP A 135 -19.69 10.43 -15.59
CA ASP A 135 -19.82 10.53 -14.14
C ASP A 135 -18.50 10.41 -13.39
N LYS A 136 -17.50 9.73 -13.99
CA LYS A 136 -16.19 9.49 -13.38
C LYS A 136 -15.12 10.50 -13.78
N ASN A 137 -15.27 11.15 -14.93
CA ASN A 137 -14.25 12.05 -15.48
C ASN A 137 -14.79 13.47 -15.58
N ARG A 138 -14.72 14.19 -14.47
CA ARG A 138 -15.03 15.62 -14.39
C ARG A 138 -13.81 16.50 -14.65
N GLU A 139 -12.67 15.91 -15.00
CA GLU A 139 -11.44 16.64 -15.28
C GLU A 139 -11.56 17.44 -16.57
N LEU A 140 -11.34 18.75 -16.50
CA LEU A 140 -11.51 19.68 -17.61
C LEU A 140 -10.64 19.32 -18.82
N PHE A 141 -9.43 18.80 -18.58
CA PHE A 141 -8.52 18.41 -19.66
C PHE A 141 -9.07 17.26 -20.52
N ILE A 142 -9.90 16.37 -19.97
CA ILE A 142 -10.50 15.25 -20.72
C ILE A 142 -11.47 15.80 -21.76
N SER A 143 -12.37 16.71 -21.37
CA SER A 143 -13.29 17.36 -22.27
C SER A 143 -12.53 18.11 -23.36
N TRP A 144 -11.50 18.85 -22.97
CA TRP A 144 -10.66 19.61 -23.91
C TRP A 144 -9.99 18.72 -24.97
N TYR A 145 -9.41 17.55 -24.58
CA TYR A 145 -8.83 16.61 -25.56
C TYR A 145 -9.88 15.93 -26.44
N LYS A 146 -11.10 15.70 -25.93
CA LYS A 146 -12.20 15.18 -26.73
C LYS A 146 -12.62 16.16 -27.85
N GLU A 147 -12.76 17.42 -27.50
CA GLU A 147 -13.21 18.47 -28.41
C GLU A 147 -12.13 18.85 -29.44
N ASN A 148 -10.88 19.00 -28.99
CA ASN A 148 -9.80 19.55 -29.82
C ASN A 148 -8.95 18.48 -30.51
N TYR A 149 -8.92 17.22 -30.05
CA TYR A 149 -8.07 16.15 -30.55
C TYR A 149 -8.81 14.86 -30.90
N ASN A 150 -10.12 14.95 -31.11
CA ASN A 150 -10.95 13.81 -31.54
C ASN A 150 -10.72 12.55 -30.67
N ASN A 151 -10.80 12.70 -29.35
CA ASN A 151 -10.53 11.63 -28.35
C ASN A 151 -9.12 11.02 -28.41
N LYS A 152 -8.14 11.66 -29.03
CA LYS A 152 -6.76 11.20 -29.01
C LYS A 152 -6.04 11.80 -27.82
N PHE A 153 -5.75 10.98 -26.82
CA PHE A 153 -5.04 11.39 -25.61
C PHE A 153 -3.56 11.01 -25.73
N PRO A 154 -2.63 11.98 -25.67
CA PRO A 154 -1.20 11.62 -25.55
C PRO A 154 -0.95 10.87 -24.25
N PHE A 155 0.07 10.00 -24.23
CA PHE A 155 0.28 9.12 -23.08
C PHE A 155 0.56 9.87 -21.76
N TRP A 156 1.15 11.07 -21.80
CA TRP A 156 1.29 11.93 -20.61
C TRP A 156 -0.05 12.43 -20.04
N VAL A 157 -1.13 12.42 -20.81
CA VAL A 157 -2.50 12.65 -20.33
C VAL A 157 -3.12 11.34 -19.83
N VAL A 158 -2.88 10.25 -20.55
CA VAL A 158 -3.39 8.90 -20.18
C VAL A 158 -2.95 8.48 -18.78
N VAL A 159 -1.70 8.80 -18.40
CA VAL A 159 -1.18 8.42 -17.07
C VAL A 159 -1.92 9.14 -15.93
N GLU A 160 -2.41 10.37 -16.15
CA GLU A 160 -3.20 11.10 -15.16
C GLU A 160 -4.61 10.51 -14.99
N MET A 161 -5.13 9.88 -16.03
CA MET A 161 -6.43 9.18 -15.98
C MET A 161 -6.32 7.77 -15.38
N CYS A 162 -5.11 7.24 -15.23
CA CYS A 162 -4.83 5.90 -14.73
C CYS A 162 -4.53 5.92 -13.23
N ASN A 163 -5.08 4.97 -12.49
CA ASN A 163 -4.61 4.69 -11.13
C ASN A 163 -3.26 3.95 -11.15
N PHE A 164 -2.59 3.89 -10.00
CA PHE A 164 -1.27 3.28 -9.90
C PHE A 164 -1.21 1.80 -10.33
N ASN A 165 -2.27 1.04 -10.05
CA ASN A 165 -2.37 -0.35 -10.50
C ASN A 165 -2.44 -0.46 -12.03
N ASP A 166 -3.12 0.48 -12.69
CA ASP A 166 -3.20 0.50 -14.15
C ASP A 166 -1.82 0.80 -14.77
N ILE A 167 -1.07 1.71 -14.17
CA ILE A 167 0.31 2.03 -14.58
C ILE A 167 1.26 0.85 -14.33
N SER A 168 1.17 0.20 -13.18
CA SER A 168 1.96 -1.02 -12.87
C SER A 168 1.69 -2.13 -13.89
N LYS A 169 0.42 -2.37 -14.24
CA LYS A 169 0.03 -3.36 -15.26
C LYS A 169 0.48 -2.97 -16.67
N PHE A 170 0.37 -1.69 -17.01
CA PHE A 170 0.87 -1.15 -18.27
C PHE A 170 2.38 -1.42 -18.41
N TYR A 171 3.17 -0.98 -17.43
CA TYR A 171 4.62 -1.19 -17.40
C TYR A 171 4.99 -2.68 -17.51
N LYS A 172 4.35 -3.53 -16.71
CA LYS A 172 4.58 -4.98 -16.74
C LYS A 172 4.36 -5.59 -18.11
N ASN A 173 3.36 -5.11 -18.87
CA ASN A 173 3.00 -5.66 -20.17
C ASN A 173 3.81 -5.08 -21.35
N LEU A 174 4.61 -4.03 -21.16
CA LEU A 174 5.51 -3.52 -22.18
C LEU A 174 6.54 -4.57 -22.60
N LYS A 175 6.93 -4.56 -23.89
CA LYS A 175 8.01 -5.42 -24.38
C LYS A 175 9.34 -5.13 -23.66
N PRO A 176 10.19 -6.15 -23.42
CA PRO A 176 11.48 -5.98 -22.76
C PRO A 176 12.37 -4.90 -23.36
N LYS A 177 12.38 -4.74 -24.69
CA LYS A 177 13.16 -3.71 -25.39
C LYS A 177 12.80 -2.31 -24.91
N ILE A 178 11.50 -2.00 -24.75
CA ILE A 178 11.01 -0.69 -24.30
C ILE A 178 11.37 -0.49 -22.81
N LYS A 179 11.15 -1.50 -21.96
CA LYS A 179 11.48 -1.44 -20.52
C LYS A 179 12.98 -1.24 -20.28
N LYS A 180 13.84 -1.91 -21.07
CA LYS A 180 15.30 -1.70 -20.99
C LYS A 180 15.70 -0.26 -21.24
N GLY A 181 15.03 0.44 -22.19
CA GLY A 181 15.23 1.86 -22.44
C GLY A 181 14.87 2.78 -21.27
N MET A 182 14.03 2.32 -20.32
CA MET A 182 13.63 3.08 -19.14
C MET A 182 14.65 2.96 -17.97
N ARG A 183 15.67 2.11 -18.08
CA ARG A 183 16.69 1.90 -17.03
C ARG A 183 17.39 3.19 -16.60
N THR A 184 17.60 4.12 -17.51
CA THR A 184 18.23 5.42 -17.23
C THR A 184 17.43 6.30 -16.26
N SER A 185 16.10 6.07 -16.14
CA SER A 185 15.26 6.81 -15.19
C SER A 185 15.06 6.09 -13.86
N PHE A 186 15.18 4.75 -13.86
CA PHE A 186 14.96 3.96 -12.65
C PHE A 186 16.24 3.41 -12.03
N HIS A 187 17.38 3.44 -12.77
CA HIS A 187 18.70 2.92 -12.37
C HIS A 187 18.77 1.41 -12.10
N TYR A 188 17.66 0.69 -12.17
CA TYR A 188 17.54 -0.74 -11.92
C TYR A 188 17.02 -1.50 -13.13
N ASN A 189 17.27 -2.81 -13.18
CA ASN A 189 16.70 -3.66 -14.22
C ASN A 189 15.17 -3.70 -14.11
N TYR A 190 14.51 -3.79 -15.25
CA TYR A 190 13.06 -3.69 -15.35
C TYR A 190 12.32 -4.79 -14.56
N GLU A 191 12.94 -5.96 -14.35
CA GLU A 191 12.33 -7.03 -13.55
C GLU A 191 12.18 -6.65 -12.06
N TYR A 192 13.11 -5.85 -11.52
CA TYR A 192 12.99 -5.28 -10.18
C TYR A 192 11.87 -4.24 -10.15
N ILE A 193 11.86 -3.33 -11.11
CA ILE A 193 10.84 -2.27 -11.19
C ILE A 193 9.44 -2.88 -11.31
N GLU A 194 9.23 -3.91 -12.17
CA GLU A 194 7.95 -4.62 -12.25
C GLU A 194 7.51 -5.19 -10.91
N SER A 195 8.42 -5.84 -10.21
CA SER A 195 8.16 -6.46 -8.91
C SER A 195 7.86 -5.40 -7.85
N TRP A 196 8.63 -4.31 -7.83
CA TRP A 196 8.50 -3.23 -6.86
C TRP A 196 7.21 -2.44 -7.06
N LEU A 197 6.86 -2.09 -8.29
CA LEU A 197 5.59 -1.42 -8.59
C LEU A 197 4.39 -2.28 -8.16
N HIS A 198 4.44 -3.59 -8.43
CA HIS A 198 3.36 -4.50 -8.04
C HIS A 198 3.21 -4.58 -6.51
N THR A 199 4.32 -4.66 -5.77
CA THR A 199 4.32 -4.68 -4.31
C THR A 199 3.85 -3.35 -3.73
N THR A 200 4.31 -2.22 -4.29
CA THR A 200 3.90 -0.88 -3.85
C THR A 200 2.39 -0.67 -4.05
N VAL A 201 1.84 -1.12 -5.17
CA VAL A 201 0.38 -1.08 -5.43
C VAL A 201 -0.39 -1.90 -4.38
N LEU A 202 0.11 -3.09 -4.01
CA LEU A 202 -0.52 -3.89 -2.94
C LEU A 202 -0.55 -3.11 -1.62
N VAL A 203 0.60 -2.56 -1.20
CA VAL A 203 0.72 -1.81 0.06
C VAL A 203 -0.17 -0.57 0.03
N ARG A 204 -0.14 0.20 -1.06
CA ARG A 204 -1.00 1.37 -1.26
C ARG A 204 -2.48 1.02 -1.09
N ASN A 205 -2.92 -0.06 -1.71
CA ASN A 205 -4.33 -0.47 -1.63
C ASN A 205 -4.72 -0.95 -0.22
N ILE A 206 -3.83 -1.67 0.48
CA ILE A 206 -4.06 -2.02 1.89
C ILE A 206 -4.24 -0.75 2.72
N CYS A 207 -3.36 0.24 2.57
CA CYS A 207 -3.41 1.50 3.31
C CYS A 207 -4.66 2.31 2.97
N ALA A 208 -4.96 2.50 1.68
CA ALA A 208 -6.09 3.29 1.21
C ALA A 208 -7.46 2.71 1.60
N HIS A 209 -7.55 1.39 1.73
CA HIS A 209 -8.77 0.71 2.20
C HIS A 209 -8.75 0.42 3.71
N ASN A 210 -7.92 1.12 4.47
CA ASN A 210 -7.81 0.95 5.92
C ASN A 210 -7.50 -0.51 6.35
N GLY A 211 -6.84 -1.31 5.50
CA GLY A 211 -6.45 -2.67 5.84
C GLY A 211 -5.36 -2.69 6.92
N ARG A 212 -5.41 -3.66 7.81
CA ARG A 212 -4.39 -3.86 8.84
C ARG A 212 -3.05 -4.23 8.21
N LEU A 213 -1.95 -3.60 8.66
CA LEU A 213 -0.57 -3.94 8.33
C LEU A 213 0.11 -4.70 9.47
N TYR A 214 -0.21 -4.34 10.72
CA TYR A 214 0.36 -4.97 11.93
C TYR A 214 0.08 -6.48 11.93
N ASN A 215 1.12 -7.28 12.11
CA ASN A 215 1.07 -8.73 12.04
C ASN A 215 0.43 -9.31 10.75
N ARG A 216 0.49 -8.57 9.63
CA ARG A 216 0.01 -9.05 8.35
C ARG A 216 1.12 -9.76 7.57
N ARG A 217 0.80 -10.93 7.00
CA ARG A 217 1.64 -11.58 5.98
C ARG A 217 1.21 -11.10 4.61
N LEU A 218 2.14 -10.52 3.86
CA LEU A 218 1.90 -10.06 2.50
C LEU A 218 1.93 -11.25 1.53
N VAL A 219 1.00 -11.25 0.58
CA VAL A 219 0.88 -12.31 -0.44
C VAL A 219 1.77 -12.07 -1.66
N ILE A 220 2.16 -10.81 -1.89
CA ILE A 220 3.08 -10.39 -2.95
C ILE A 220 4.39 -10.00 -2.29
N THR A 221 5.46 -10.65 -2.70
CA THR A 221 6.81 -10.39 -2.19
C THR A 221 7.66 -9.77 -3.30
N PRO A 222 8.45 -8.72 -2.99
CA PRO A 222 9.29 -8.08 -3.97
C PRO A 222 10.55 -8.88 -4.28
N LYS A 223 11.10 -8.67 -5.48
CA LYS A 223 12.48 -9.06 -5.78
C LYS A 223 13.44 -8.17 -4.99
N LEU A 224 14.46 -8.77 -4.39
CA LEU A 224 15.51 -8.08 -3.65
C LEU A 224 16.77 -7.96 -4.47
N LEU A 225 17.49 -6.83 -4.33
CA LEU A 225 18.83 -6.67 -4.86
C LEU A 225 19.84 -7.41 -3.96
N SER A 226 20.99 -7.77 -4.51
CA SER A 226 22.06 -8.47 -3.78
C SER A 226 22.65 -7.65 -2.63
N GLU A 227 22.63 -6.33 -2.75
CA GLU A 227 23.10 -5.36 -1.75
C GLU A 227 22.09 -5.10 -0.61
N MET A 228 20.86 -5.55 -0.73
CA MET A 228 19.87 -5.41 0.34
C MET A 228 20.17 -6.36 1.51
N PRO A 229 19.77 -6.03 2.76
CA PRO A 229 20.00 -6.91 3.90
C PRO A 229 19.41 -8.31 3.69
N ARG A 230 20.20 -9.35 3.97
CA ARG A 230 19.81 -10.75 3.73
C ARG A 230 18.74 -11.28 4.70
N ASN A 231 18.60 -10.65 5.86
CA ASN A 231 17.68 -11.05 6.93
C ASN A 231 16.30 -10.38 6.84
N LEU A 232 15.96 -9.73 5.73
CA LEU A 232 14.66 -9.12 5.52
C LEU A 232 13.54 -10.18 5.49
N ASN A 233 12.51 -9.99 6.31
CA ASN A 233 11.31 -10.81 6.22
C ASN A 233 10.42 -10.34 5.06
N ILE A 234 10.59 -10.97 3.89
CA ILE A 234 9.92 -10.59 2.64
C ILE A 234 8.38 -10.61 2.71
N LYS A 235 7.81 -11.26 3.73
CA LYS A 235 6.34 -11.34 3.92
C LYS A 235 5.82 -10.28 4.89
N ARG A 236 6.67 -9.40 5.43
CA ARG A 236 6.28 -8.34 6.38
C ARG A 236 6.46 -6.97 5.75
N ILE A 237 5.82 -5.96 6.36
CA ILE A 237 5.72 -4.61 5.77
C ILE A 237 7.07 -3.89 5.66
N PHE A 238 8.06 -4.22 6.50
CA PHE A 238 9.36 -3.56 6.44
C PHE A 238 10.06 -3.75 5.10
N THR A 239 10.00 -4.95 4.51
CA THR A 239 10.63 -5.23 3.20
C THR A 239 10.07 -4.34 2.07
N PRO A 240 8.75 -4.17 1.89
CA PRO A 240 8.21 -3.14 1.00
C PRO A 240 8.73 -1.73 1.29
N ILE A 241 8.88 -1.34 2.58
CA ILE A 241 9.43 -0.01 2.92
C ILE A 241 10.86 0.15 2.42
N VAL A 242 11.70 -0.87 2.57
CA VAL A 242 13.07 -0.85 2.01
C VAL A 242 13.04 -0.60 0.49
N ILE A 243 12.08 -1.20 -0.23
CA ILE A 243 11.95 -1.01 -1.67
C ILE A 243 11.51 0.41 -2.03
N LEU A 244 10.65 1.05 -1.23
CA LEU A 244 10.25 2.43 -1.45
C LEU A 244 11.46 3.38 -1.46
N LYS A 245 12.51 3.09 -0.65
CA LYS A 245 13.79 3.83 -0.67
C LYS A 245 14.43 3.85 -2.05
N TYR A 246 14.38 2.74 -2.76
CA TYR A 246 14.97 2.60 -4.11
C TYR A 246 14.08 3.16 -5.22
N LEU A 247 12.79 3.36 -4.97
CA LEU A 247 11.86 3.98 -5.91
C LEU A 247 11.77 5.50 -5.74
N CYS A 248 12.03 6.02 -4.56
CA CYS A 248 11.98 7.46 -4.24
C CYS A 248 13.30 8.12 -4.64
N SER A 249 13.28 9.03 -5.61
CA SER A 249 14.49 9.77 -6.01
C SER A 249 14.69 11.04 -5.18
N ASP A 250 13.62 11.61 -4.61
CA ASP A 250 13.68 12.82 -3.79
C ASP A 250 14.11 12.50 -2.37
N LYS A 251 15.36 12.86 -2.05
CA LYS A 251 15.93 12.68 -0.70
C LYS A 251 15.20 13.49 0.38
N THR A 252 14.64 14.65 0.03
CA THR A 252 13.91 15.50 0.98
C THR A 252 12.61 14.82 1.39
N VAL A 253 11.86 14.31 0.42
CA VAL A 253 10.63 13.54 0.66
C VAL A 253 10.93 12.27 1.46
N TRP A 254 12.02 11.56 1.12
CA TRP A 254 12.43 10.36 1.85
C TRP A 254 12.80 10.66 3.30
N ASN A 255 13.60 11.71 3.55
CA ASN A 255 13.99 12.12 4.91
C ASN A 255 12.78 12.54 5.76
N GLU A 256 11.81 13.25 5.16
CA GLU A 256 10.57 13.59 5.85
C GLU A 256 9.76 12.33 6.20
N PHE A 257 9.70 11.34 5.31
CA PHE A 257 9.07 10.04 5.61
C PHE A 257 9.75 9.34 6.79
N ILE A 258 11.08 9.28 6.82
CA ILE A 258 11.85 8.69 7.93
C ILE A 258 11.54 9.40 9.24
N LYS A 259 11.55 10.73 9.25
CA LYS A 259 11.21 11.53 10.44
C LYS A 259 9.80 11.22 10.97
N ARG A 260 8.82 11.09 10.10
CA ARG A 260 7.45 10.69 10.46
C ARG A 260 7.41 9.29 11.07
N MET A 261 8.18 8.37 10.50
CA MET A 261 8.30 7.01 11.04
C MET A 261 8.94 7.03 12.44
N GLU A 262 10.03 7.77 12.63
CA GLU A 262 10.70 7.92 13.94
C GLU A 262 9.74 8.47 15.00
N LEU A 263 8.95 9.50 14.68
CA LEU A 263 7.94 10.05 15.58
C LEU A 263 6.85 9.01 15.93
N THR A 264 6.40 8.23 14.95
CA THR A 264 5.41 7.18 15.18
C THR A 264 5.96 6.09 16.12
N PHE A 265 7.20 5.65 15.90
CA PHE A 265 7.87 4.67 16.76
C PHE A 265 8.17 5.22 18.15
N HIS A 266 8.54 6.50 18.28
CA HIS A 266 8.72 7.16 19.58
C HIS A 266 7.41 7.16 20.39
N LYS A 267 6.30 7.44 19.74
CA LYS A 267 4.98 7.54 20.39
C LYS A 267 4.41 6.20 20.87
N TYR A 268 4.61 5.13 20.11
CA TYR A 268 3.95 3.84 20.34
C TYR A 268 4.92 2.68 20.59
N GLY A 269 6.24 2.93 20.57
CA GLY A 269 7.27 1.87 20.51
C GLY A 269 7.18 0.85 21.64
N GLU A 270 6.80 1.27 22.83
CA GLU A 270 6.64 0.37 24.00
C GLU A 270 5.50 -0.64 23.82
N SER A 271 4.49 -0.30 23.03
CA SER A 271 3.34 -1.18 22.76
C SER A 271 3.54 -2.09 21.53
N ILE A 272 4.64 -1.88 20.74
CA ILE A 272 4.84 -2.49 19.43
C ILE A 272 5.90 -3.58 19.45
N GLU A 273 5.54 -4.75 18.89
CA GLU A 273 6.48 -5.84 18.64
C GLU A 273 7.02 -5.75 17.20
N LEU A 274 8.28 -5.36 17.08
CA LEU A 274 8.94 -5.11 15.78
C LEU A 274 8.91 -6.33 14.85
N GLU A 275 9.02 -7.54 15.39
CA GLU A 275 8.98 -8.79 14.63
C GLU A 275 7.65 -8.98 13.89
N LEU A 276 6.54 -8.56 14.50
CA LEU A 276 5.21 -8.70 13.92
C LEU A 276 5.01 -7.87 12.65
N ILE A 277 5.83 -6.83 12.49
CA ILE A 277 5.85 -5.95 11.31
C ILE A 277 7.12 -6.12 10.46
N GLY A 278 8.05 -6.97 10.94
CA GLY A 278 9.30 -7.32 10.26
C GLY A 278 10.38 -6.25 10.32
N PHE A 279 10.31 -5.32 11.27
CA PHE A 279 11.33 -4.30 11.50
C PHE A 279 12.48 -4.89 12.32
N PRO A 280 13.74 -4.76 11.87
CA PRO A 280 14.88 -5.04 12.71
C PRO A 280 15.10 -3.90 13.70
N VAL A 281 15.85 -4.15 14.78
CA VAL A 281 16.13 -3.13 15.80
C VAL A 281 16.84 -1.91 15.20
N ASN A 282 17.73 -2.15 14.24
CA ASN A 282 18.50 -1.11 13.53
C ASN A 282 17.84 -0.63 12.23
N TRP A 283 16.51 -0.62 12.16
CA TRP A 283 15.78 -0.25 10.96
C TRP A 283 16.11 1.15 10.41
N GLN A 284 16.44 2.10 11.29
CA GLN A 284 16.84 3.47 10.87
C GLN A 284 18.10 3.44 10.01
N ASP A 285 19.11 2.63 10.38
CA ASP A 285 20.37 2.55 9.62
C ASP A 285 20.16 1.93 8.23
N ILE A 286 19.21 1.00 8.11
CA ILE A 286 18.85 0.39 6.83
C ILE A 286 18.13 1.40 5.92
N LEU A 287 17.33 2.28 6.50
CA LEU A 287 16.53 3.23 5.74
C LEU A 287 17.24 4.58 5.49
N LYS A 288 18.25 4.94 6.26
CA LYS A 288 19.13 6.08 6.00
C LYS A 288 20.09 5.79 4.85
#